data_71189107e239fc521f2468b0712ef3fa
#
_entry.id   71189107e239fc521f2468b0712ef3fa
#
_cell.length_a   1.000
_cell.length_b   1.000
_cell.length_c   1.000
_cell.angle_alpha   90.00
_cell.angle_beta   90.00
_cell.angle_gamma   90.00
#
_symmetry.space_group_name_H-M   'P 1'
#
loop_
_entity.id
_entity.type
_entity.pdbx_description
1 polymer ?
#
loop_
_entity_poly.entity_id
_entity_poly.type
_entity_poly.pdbx_seq_one_letter_code
_entity_poly.pdbx_strand_id
1 'polypeptide(L)'
;VYFSIMALHMREQILRALIAHAQGDIAKHRANVEVYLEHPAGVGEHTDILESIEKELDTIAKYQDQIDVIKKYFMSSQTMSDIDRRSSET
;
A
#
# COMPACT_ATOMS: atom_id res chain seq x y z
N VAL A 1 -7.74 23.73 -23.35
CA VAL A 1 -8.75 23.17 -22.42
C VAL A 1 -8.77 21.66 -22.49
N TYR A 2 -8.85 21.11 -23.70
CA TYR A 2 -8.85 19.65 -23.88
C TYR A 2 -7.57 19.00 -23.37
N PHE A 3 -6.42 19.59 -23.69
CA PHE A 3 -5.11 19.08 -23.25
C PHE A 3 -5.00 19.10 -21.71
N SER A 4 -5.50 20.17 -21.08
CA SER A 4 -5.47 20.28 -19.63
C SER A 4 -6.34 19.22 -18.95
N ILE A 5 -7.49 18.90 -19.53
CA ILE A 5 -8.38 17.87 -19.01
C ILE A 5 -7.72 16.51 -19.11
N MET A 6 -7.06 16.22 -20.25
CA MET A 6 -6.34 14.96 -20.43
C MET A 6 -5.18 14.82 -19.45
N ALA A 7 -4.42 15.90 -19.22
CA ALA A 7 -3.31 15.88 -18.29
C ALA A 7 -3.78 15.60 -16.87
N LEU A 8 -4.91 16.19 -16.44
CA LEU A 8 -5.49 15.94 -15.13
C LEU A 8 -5.96 14.49 -14.99
N HIS A 9 -6.56 13.95 -16.07
CA HIS A 9 -7.03 12.56 -16.07
C HIS A 9 -5.86 11.59 -15.94
N MET A 10 -4.78 11.82 -16.69
CA MET A 10 -3.58 10.99 -16.60
C MET A 10 -2.94 11.07 -15.23
N ARG A 11 -2.88 12.26 -14.65
CA ARG A 11 -2.34 12.47 -13.32
C ARG A 11 -3.11 11.64 -12.29
N GLU A 12 -4.43 11.67 -12.35
CA GLU A 12 -5.28 10.91 -11.44
C GLU A 12 -5.04 9.41 -11.60
N GLN A 13 -4.93 8.91 -12.83
CA GLN A 13 -4.67 7.50 -13.08
C GLN A 13 -3.33 7.06 -12.54
N ILE A 14 -2.30 7.89 -12.70
CA ILE A 14 -0.98 7.58 -12.17
C ILE A 14 -1.01 7.47 -10.64
N LEU A 15 -1.66 8.43 -9.98
CA LEU A 15 -1.77 8.41 -8.52
C LEU A 15 -2.55 7.18 -8.03
N ARG A 16 -3.63 6.83 -8.71
CA ARG A 16 -4.40 5.62 -8.39
C ARG A 16 -3.58 4.35 -8.54
N ALA A 17 -2.79 4.29 -9.61
CA ALA A 17 -1.94 3.12 -9.86
C ALA A 17 -0.88 2.96 -8.76
N LEU A 18 -0.28 4.07 -8.33
CA LEU A 18 0.70 4.04 -7.24
C LEU A 18 0.08 3.57 -5.93
N ILE A 19 -1.12 4.06 -5.62
CA ILE A 19 -1.84 3.65 -4.41
C ILE A 19 -2.22 2.17 -4.49
N ALA A 20 -2.74 1.73 -5.62
CA ALA A 20 -3.14 0.33 -5.81
C ALA A 20 -1.95 -0.61 -5.66
N HIS A 21 -0.80 -0.25 -6.22
CA HIS A 21 0.43 -1.02 -6.07
C HIS A 21 0.84 -1.10 -4.60
N ALA A 22 0.87 0.04 -3.92
CA ALA A 22 1.23 0.08 -2.51
C ALA A 22 0.28 -0.75 -1.65
N GLN A 23 -1.03 -0.66 -1.91
CA GLN A 23 -2.03 -1.45 -1.19
C GLN A 23 -1.83 -2.95 -1.41
N GLY A 24 -1.49 -3.35 -2.64
CA GLY A 24 -1.21 -4.74 -2.97
C GLY A 24 0.00 -5.26 -2.21
N ASP A 25 1.07 -4.48 -2.15
CA ASP A 25 2.26 -4.87 -1.40
C ASP A 25 2.00 -4.92 0.11
N ILE A 26 1.24 -3.98 0.64
CA ILE A 26 0.84 -4.01 2.04
C ILE A 26 0.07 -5.31 2.33
N ALA A 27 -0.89 -5.66 1.50
CA ALA A 27 -1.68 -6.88 1.68
C ALA A 27 -0.79 -8.13 1.65
N LYS A 28 0.14 -8.19 0.71
CA LYS A 28 1.08 -9.30 0.58
C LYS A 28 1.93 -9.48 1.84
N HIS A 29 2.52 -8.40 2.31
CA HIS A 29 3.42 -8.46 3.45
C HIS A 29 2.67 -8.64 4.77
N ARG A 30 1.42 -8.16 4.87
CA ARG A 30 0.55 -8.49 6.00
C ARG A 30 0.27 -9.99 6.06
N ALA A 31 0.01 -10.60 4.92
CA ALA A 31 -0.21 -12.05 4.85
C ALA A 31 1.03 -12.80 5.32
N ASN A 32 2.23 -12.33 4.94
CA ASN A 32 3.48 -12.94 5.40
C ASN A 32 3.61 -12.86 6.91
N VAL A 33 3.27 -11.72 7.51
CA VAL A 33 3.30 -11.57 8.97
C VAL A 33 2.36 -12.56 9.63
N GLU A 34 1.14 -12.72 9.09
CA GLU A 34 0.16 -13.65 9.64
C GLU A 34 0.68 -15.10 9.61
N VAL A 35 1.36 -15.49 8.52
CA VAL A 35 1.96 -16.81 8.41
C VAL A 35 3.00 -17.03 9.52
N TYR A 36 3.88 -16.04 9.75
CA TYR A 36 4.88 -16.13 10.81
C TYR A 36 4.23 -16.22 12.20
N LEU A 37 3.16 -15.47 12.42
CA LEU A 37 2.48 -15.45 13.71
C LEU A 37 1.78 -16.77 14.02
N GLU A 38 1.21 -17.41 12.99
CA GLU A 38 0.48 -18.67 13.17
C GLU A 38 1.39 -19.88 13.22
N HIS A 39 2.50 -19.84 12.51
CA HIS A 39 3.39 -21.00 12.36
C HIS A 39 4.85 -20.63 12.60
N PRO A 40 5.19 -20.11 13.78
CA PRO A 40 6.58 -19.70 14.04
C PRO A 40 7.58 -20.84 13.93
N ALA A 41 7.19 -22.05 14.31
CA ALA A 41 8.07 -23.22 14.25
C ALA A 41 8.32 -23.71 12.83
N GLY A 42 7.50 -23.31 11.86
CA GLY A 42 7.62 -23.73 10.48
C GLY A 42 8.60 -22.90 9.65
N VAL A 43 9.20 -21.87 10.24
CA VAL A 43 10.06 -20.93 9.50
C VAL A 43 11.52 -21.34 9.51
N GLY A 44 11.86 -22.46 10.14
CA GLY A 44 13.23 -22.96 10.22
C GLY A 44 13.84 -22.75 11.59
N GLU A 45 14.68 -23.68 11.97
CA GLU A 45 15.22 -23.73 13.34
C GLU A 45 16.16 -22.59 13.67
N HIS A 46 16.82 -22.03 12.66
CA HIS A 46 17.83 -21.01 12.87
C HIS A 46 17.41 -19.63 12.40
N THR A 47 16.20 -19.50 11.94
CA THR A 47 15.70 -18.21 11.48
C THR A 47 15.20 -17.40 12.67
N ASP A 48 15.70 -16.19 12.80
CA ASP A 48 15.18 -15.26 13.78
C ASP A 48 13.82 -14.78 13.27
N ILE A 49 12.75 -15.34 13.86
CA ILE A 49 11.40 -15.02 13.44
C ILE A 49 11.05 -13.56 13.71
N LEU A 50 11.59 -12.99 14.78
CA LEU A 50 11.36 -11.58 15.08
C LEU A 50 11.96 -10.69 14.00
N GLU A 51 13.18 -11.00 13.56
CA GLU A 51 13.82 -10.27 12.47
C GLU A 51 13.04 -10.41 11.17
N SER A 52 12.55 -11.61 10.87
CA SER A 52 11.74 -11.83 9.67
C SER A 52 10.48 -10.99 9.69
N ILE A 53 9.79 -10.93 10.82
CA ILE A 53 8.60 -10.10 10.97
C ILE A 53 8.95 -8.62 10.84
N GLU A 54 10.06 -8.19 11.44
CA GLU A 54 10.50 -6.79 11.34
C GLU A 54 10.71 -6.36 9.89
N LYS A 55 11.29 -7.22 9.07
CA LYS A 55 11.49 -6.94 7.63
C LYS A 55 10.16 -6.75 6.91
N GLU A 56 9.18 -7.57 7.23
CA GLU A 56 7.84 -7.41 6.66
C GLU A 56 7.20 -6.11 7.11
N LEU A 57 7.33 -5.78 8.39
CA LEU A 57 6.79 -4.53 8.93
C LEU A 57 7.43 -3.30 8.29
N ASP A 58 8.73 -3.34 8.01
CA ASP A 58 9.43 -2.25 7.34
C ASP A 58 8.84 -1.99 5.95
N THR A 59 8.54 -3.06 5.21
CA THR A 59 7.95 -2.93 3.89
C THR A 59 6.53 -2.37 3.97
N ILE A 60 5.73 -2.86 4.92
CA ILE A 60 4.37 -2.35 5.13
C ILE A 60 4.42 -0.85 5.47
N ALA A 61 5.30 -0.47 6.39
CA ALA A 61 5.45 0.93 6.80
C ALA A 61 5.86 1.82 5.63
N LYS A 62 6.79 1.36 4.81
CA LYS A 62 7.24 2.10 3.63
C LYS A 62 6.08 2.41 2.68
N TYR A 63 5.29 1.41 2.35
CA TYR A 63 4.18 1.61 1.41
C TYR A 63 3.03 2.38 2.03
N GLN A 64 2.75 2.17 3.32
CA GLN A 64 1.74 2.95 4.02
C GLN A 64 2.13 4.43 4.04
N ASP A 65 3.40 4.72 4.29
CA ASP A 65 3.91 6.08 4.28
C ASP A 65 3.77 6.71 2.88
N GLN A 66 4.06 5.96 1.83
CA GLN A 66 3.89 6.45 0.46
C GLN A 66 2.43 6.81 0.17
N ILE A 67 1.48 5.99 0.59
CA ILE A 67 0.05 6.28 0.43
C ILE A 67 -0.30 7.56 1.16
N ASP A 68 0.14 7.70 2.39
CA ASP A 68 -0.14 8.88 3.22
C ASP A 68 0.44 10.16 2.58
N VAL A 69 1.65 10.07 2.05
CA VAL A 69 2.32 11.19 1.38
C VAL A 69 1.55 11.58 0.10
N ILE A 70 1.15 10.59 -0.69
CA ILE A 70 0.38 10.86 -1.91
C ILE A 70 -0.93 11.58 -1.57
N LYS A 71 -1.66 11.08 -0.58
CA LYS A 71 -2.93 11.68 -0.18
C LYS A 71 -2.75 13.07 0.37
N LYS A 72 -1.71 13.28 1.16
CA LYS A 72 -1.48 14.58 1.81
C LYS A 72 -1.06 15.68 0.83
N TYR A 73 -0.21 15.35 -0.13
CA TYR A 73 0.44 16.37 -0.95
C TYR A 73 -0.03 16.43 -2.40
N PHE A 74 -0.62 15.36 -2.91
CA PHE A 74 -0.87 15.25 -4.35
C PHE A 74 -2.32 15.00 -4.71
N MET A 75 -3.21 14.83 -3.74
CA MET A 75 -4.62 14.56 -3.99
C MET A 75 -5.51 15.63 -3.37
N SER A 76 -6.56 16.01 -4.12
CA SER A 76 -7.61 16.86 -3.60
C SER A 76 -8.52 16.04 -2.66
N SER A 77 -9.29 16.73 -1.82
CA SER A 77 -10.24 16.05 -0.94
C SER A 77 -11.24 15.20 -1.71
N GLN A 78 -11.69 15.67 -2.87
CA GLN A 78 -12.64 14.94 -3.70
C GLN A 78 -12.03 13.66 -4.24
N THR A 79 -10.79 13.73 -4.74
CA THR A 79 -10.09 12.58 -5.28
C THR A 79 -9.87 11.53 -4.18
N MET A 80 -9.50 11.97 -2.99
CA MET A 80 -9.30 11.08 -1.85
C MET A 80 -10.58 10.35 -1.48
N SER A 81 -11.70 11.06 -1.42
CA SER A 81 -12.99 10.46 -1.10
C SER A 81 -13.40 9.39 -2.10
N ASP A 82 -13.20 9.67 -3.39
CA ASP A 82 -13.55 8.72 -4.44
C ASP A 82 -12.70 7.46 -4.37
N ILE A 83 -11.41 7.60 -4.14
CA ILE A 83 -10.49 6.46 -4.06
C ILE A 83 -10.79 5.63 -2.82
N ASP A 84 -10.98 6.27 -1.67
CA ASP A 84 -11.25 5.58 -0.42
C ASP A 84 -12.56 4.80 -0.50
N ARG A 85 -13.58 5.37 -1.14
CA ARG A 85 -14.86 4.68 -1.35
C ARG A 85 -14.68 3.42 -2.19
N ARG A 86 -13.92 3.51 -3.29
CA ARG A 86 -13.65 2.35 -4.14
C ARG A 86 -12.88 1.26 -3.40
N SER A 87 -11.92 1.65 -2.59
CA SER A 87 -11.13 0.70 -1.81
C SER A 87 -12.00 -0.05 -0.81
N SER A 88 -13.00 0.61 -0.22
CA SER A 88 -13.89 -0.04 0.75
C SER A 88 -14.91 -0.97 0.09
N GLU A 89 -15.13 -0.85 -1.22
CA GLU A 89 -16.05 -1.71 -1.96
C GLU A 89 -15.40 -3.04 -2.38
N THR A 90 -14.10 -3.14 -2.31
CA THR A 90 -13.38 -4.35 -2.66
C THR A 90 -13.00 -5.14 -1.42
#